data_1359b67498205e5b0cfcd55c08671471
#
_entry.id   1359b67498205e5b0cfcd55c08671471
#
_cell.length_a   1.000
_cell.length_b   1.000
_cell.length_c   1.000
_cell.angle_alpha   90.00
_cell.angle_beta   90.00
_cell.angle_gamma   90.00
#
_symmetry.space_group_name_H-M   'P 1'
#
loop_
_entity.id
_entity.type
_entity.pdbx_description
1 polymer ?
#
loop_
_entity_poly.entity_id
_entity_poly.type
_entity_poly.pdbx_seq_one_letter_code
_entity_poly.pdbx_strand_id
1 'polypeptide(L)'
;GLIAGINAALKVKGEPPLILTRGDGYAGVLIDDLVTKGTNEPYRMMTSRTEYRLIHRQDNADRRLAAYGHRVGLVSGERLEQIEAKYAAVDREIKRLEHAGVAPSPALDALLEDKGEPPCPHGARLLDLLRRPRIGYGDLAPFDGERPALTEKITEQVEISVKYQGYIDRQNRQVEEMRKLEDKPLPPDVDYLSIQGLRLEARQKLDKIRPLNLGQASRVSGVSPADITALMIYLERG
;
A
#
# COMPACT_ATOMS: atom_id res chain seq x y z
N GLY A 1 11.51 -13.43 12.71
CA GLY A 1 12.05 -13.28 14.09
C GLY A 1 11.52 -12.04 14.78
N LEU A 2 11.59 -10.85 14.14
CA LEU A 2 11.10 -9.60 14.74
C LEU A 2 9.61 -9.69 15.12
N ILE A 3 8.74 -10.08 14.18
CA ILE A 3 7.30 -10.19 14.44
C ILE A 3 6.99 -11.25 15.50
N ALA A 4 7.71 -12.39 15.48
CA ALA A 4 7.56 -13.42 16.50
C ALA A 4 7.95 -12.90 17.90
N GLY A 5 9.07 -12.15 18.00
CA GLY A 5 9.51 -11.54 19.26
C GLY A 5 8.51 -10.49 19.78
N ILE A 6 7.99 -9.62 18.92
CA ILE A 6 6.95 -8.65 19.27
C ILE A 6 5.72 -9.39 19.82
N ASN A 7 5.22 -10.40 19.11
CA ASN A 7 4.01 -11.11 19.51
C ASN A 7 4.22 -11.96 20.78
N ALA A 8 5.43 -12.47 21.01
CA ALA A 8 5.75 -13.13 22.29
C ALA A 8 5.68 -12.13 23.46
N ALA A 9 6.24 -10.92 23.28
CA ALA A 9 6.19 -9.88 24.30
C ALA A 9 4.75 -9.38 24.55
N LEU A 10 3.96 -9.17 23.52
CA LEU A 10 2.54 -8.79 23.63
C LEU A 10 1.73 -9.87 24.36
N LYS A 11 1.99 -11.15 24.05
CA LYS A 11 1.32 -12.27 24.75
C LYS A 11 1.64 -12.29 26.25
N VAL A 12 2.90 -12.04 26.64
CA VAL A 12 3.29 -11.95 28.05
C VAL A 12 2.59 -10.79 28.76
N LYS A 13 2.34 -9.67 28.05
CA LYS A 13 1.62 -8.51 28.57
C LYS A 13 0.10 -8.68 28.57
N GLY A 14 -0.45 -9.76 27.99
CA GLY A 14 -1.88 -9.94 27.82
C GLY A 14 -2.49 -9.02 26.75
N GLU A 15 -1.67 -8.47 25.86
CA GLU A 15 -2.09 -7.56 24.78
C GLU A 15 -2.37 -8.33 23.48
N PRO A 16 -3.27 -7.81 22.62
CA PRO A 16 -3.57 -8.42 21.33
C PRO A 16 -2.34 -8.45 20.41
N PRO A 17 -2.17 -9.50 19.58
CA PRO A 17 -1.00 -9.65 18.74
C PRO A 17 -0.90 -8.54 17.67
N LEU A 18 0.33 -8.29 17.20
CA LEU A 18 0.59 -7.52 15.99
C LEU A 18 0.40 -8.42 14.78
N ILE A 19 -0.64 -8.15 14.01
CA ILE A 19 -0.92 -8.80 12.74
C ILE A 19 -0.73 -7.75 11.64
N LEU A 20 0.22 -7.97 10.75
CA LEU A 20 0.43 -7.17 9.55
C LEU A 20 -0.23 -7.89 8.37
N THR A 21 -1.10 -7.17 7.68
CA THR A 21 -1.74 -7.67 6.46
C THR A 21 -0.79 -7.55 5.26
N ARG A 22 -1.17 -8.16 4.13
CA ARG A 22 -0.43 -8.00 2.87
C ARG A 22 -0.40 -6.54 2.39
N GLY A 23 -1.40 -5.74 2.73
CA GLY A 23 -1.46 -4.31 2.41
C GLY A 23 -0.50 -3.44 3.23
N ASP A 24 -0.09 -3.88 4.41
CA ASP A 24 0.76 -3.09 5.31
C ASP A 24 2.24 -3.12 4.89
N GLY A 25 2.71 -4.24 4.35
CA GLY A 25 4.11 -4.34 3.94
C GLY A 25 4.60 -5.76 3.66
N TYR A 26 5.87 -5.86 3.26
CA TYR A 26 6.51 -7.14 2.92
C TYR A 26 6.50 -8.17 4.06
N ALA A 27 6.57 -7.73 5.33
CA ALA A 27 6.47 -8.66 6.46
C ALA A 27 5.11 -9.34 6.51
N GLY A 28 4.02 -8.62 6.22
CA GLY A 28 2.68 -9.18 6.09
C GLY A 28 2.59 -10.16 4.93
N VAL A 29 3.13 -9.80 3.74
CA VAL A 29 3.19 -10.69 2.57
C VAL A 29 3.94 -11.98 2.90
N LEU A 30 5.11 -11.89 3.53
CA LEU A 30 5.93 -13.04 3.94
C LEU A 30 5.13 -13.99 4.83
N ILE A 31 4.53 -13.46 5.89
CA ILE A 31 3.82 -14.29 6.87
C ILE A 31 2.59 -14.93 6.23
N ASP A 32 1.81 -14.16 5.47
CA ASP A 32 0.64 -14.69 4.77
C ASP A 32 1.02 -15.80 3.77
N ASP A 33 2.08 -15.61 2.96
CA ASP A 33 2.56 -16.66 2.05
C ASP A 33 2.98 -17.95 2.81
N LEU A 34 3.66 -17.80 3.96
CA LEU A 34 4.08 -18.97 4.75
C LEU A 34 2.90 -19.75 5.32
N VAL A 35 1.84 -19.08 5.77
CA VAL A 35 0.68 -19.75 6.39
C VAL A 35 -0.35 -20.23 5.37
N THR A 36 -0.45 -19.61 4.20
CA THR A 36 -1.46 -19.96 3.18
C THR A 36 -0.92 -20.85 2.08
N LYS A 37 0.31 -20.64 1.63
CA LYS A 37 0.94 -21.39 0.53
C LYS A 37 1.93 -22.43 1.02
N GLY A 38 2.47 -22.23 2.23
CA GLY A 38 3.61 -23.01 2.72
C GLY A 38 4.89 -22.74 1.92
N THR A 39 5.95 -23.49 2.25
CA THR A 39 7.21 -23.42 1.50
C THR A 39 7.93 -24.76 1.60
N ASN A 40 8.50 -25.21 0.47
CA ASN A 40 9.35 -26.41 0.40
C ASN A 40 10.83 -26.04 0.43
N GLU A 41 11.17 -24.76 0.36
CA GLU A 41 12.52 -24.20 0.41
C GLU A 41 12.53 -22.92 1.24
N PRO A 42 13.71 -22.40 1.67
CA PRO A 42 13.79 -21.14 2.37
C PRO A 42 13.11 -20.00 1.59
N TYR A 43 12.19 -19.28 2.24
CA TYR A 43 11.48 -18.17 1.62
C TYR A 43 12.43 -17.02 1.30
N ARG A 44 12.44 -16.58 0.06
CA ARG A 44 13.25 -15.44 -0.39
C ARG A 44 12.41 -14.16 -0.42
N MET A 45 12.83 -13.15 0.33
CA MET A 45 12.25 -11.82 0.32
C MET A 45 12.62 -11.12 -0.99
N MET A 46 11.67 -11.07 -1.93
CA MET A 46 11.85 -10.39 -3.22
C MET A 46 10.66 -9.47 -3.51
N THR A 47 10.92 -8.35 -4.17
CA THR A 47 9.86 -7.39 -4.57
C THR A 47 8.80 -8.02 -5.48
N SER A 48 9.15 -9.11 -6.19
CA SER A 48 8.22 -9.88 -7.02
C SER A 48 7.15 -10.65 -6.21
N ARG A 49 7.33 -10.81 -4.90
CA ARG A 49 6.39 -11.53 -4.05
C ARG A 49 5.17 -10.72 -3.65
N THR A 50 5.27 -9.38 -3.68
CA THR A 50 4.11 -8.52 -3.40
C THR A 50 3.44 -8.06 -4.68
N GLU A 51 2.13 -8.01 -4.66
CA GLU A 51 1.27 -7.41 -5.66
C GLU A 51 1.24 -5.87 -5.57
N TYR A 52 1.63 -5.29 -4.42
CA TYR A 52 1.47 -3.85 -4.10
C TYR A 52 2.80 -3.08 -4.11
N ARG A 53 3.63 -3.25 -5.15
CA ARG A 53 5.01 -2.69 -5.21
C ARG A 53 5.07 -1.18 -5.11
N LEU A 54 4.09 -0.47 -5.65
CA LEU A 54 4.06 1.00 -5.64
C LEU A 54 3.60 1.56 -4.29
N ILE A 55 2.92 0.75 -3.48
CA ILE A 55 2.58 1.10 -2.10
C ILE A 55 3.73 0.73 -1.17
N HIS A 56 4.36 -0.45 -1.38
CA HIS A 56 5.41 -0.99 -0.49
C HIS A 56 6.81 -0.48 -0.88
N ARG A 57 6.97 0.83 -1.03
CA ARG A 57 8.28 1.41 -1.28
C ARG A 57 9.07 1.56 0.01
N GLN A 58 10.39 1.59 -0.11
CA GLN A 58 11.29 1.82 1.02
C GLN A 58 11.16 3.25 1.56
N ASP A 59 11.01 4.22 0.66
CA ASP A 59 10.93 5.65 0.96
C ASP A 59 9.71 6.04 1.81
N ASN A 60 8.62 5.24 1.78
CA ASN A 60 7.39 5.48 2.54
C ASN A 60 7.12 4.44 3.63
N ALA A 61 8.09 3.59 3.95
CA ALA A 61 7.91 2.55 4.97
C ALA A 61 7.59 3.13 6.36
N ASP A 62 8.15 4.29 6.67
CA ASP A 62 7.85 5.03 7.90
C ASP A 62 6.39 5.46 7.97
N ARG A 63 5.78 5.98 6.88
CA ARG A 63 4.36 6.34 6.83
C ARG A 63 3.44 5.14 7.13
N ARG A 64 3.79 3.97 6.63
CA ARG A 64 2.94 2.77 6.74
C ARG A 64 3.09 2.03 8.07
N LEU A 65 4.30 2.04 8.65
CA LEU A 65 4.65 1.13 9.75
C LEU A 65 4.94 1.82 11.08
N ALA A 66 5.14 3.15 11.11
CA ALA A 66 5.51 3.85 12.35
C ALA A 66 4.44 3.74 13.44
N ALA A 67 3.16 3.84 13.09
CA ALA A 67 2.06 3.68 14.05
C ALA A 67 2.02 2.27 14.67
N TYR A 68 2.27 1.23 13.88
CA TYR A 68 2.43 -0.14 14.41
C TYR A 68 3.63 -0.24 15.35
N GLY A 69 4.78 0.34 14.94
CA GLY A 69 5.99 0.37 15.75
C GLY A 69 5.78 1.11 17.07
N HIS A 70 5.05 2.22 17.07
CA HIS A 70 4.71 2.97 18.27
C HIS A 70 3.79 2.17 19.20
N ARG A 71 2.75 1.57 18.68
CA ARG A 71 1.82 0.72 19.45
C ARG A 71 2.53 -0.39 20.21
N VAL A 72 3.57 -0.97 19.63
CA VAL A 72 4.34 -2.06 20.27
C VAL A 72 5.58 -1.58 21.05
N GLY A 73 5.75 -0.26 21.20
CA GLY A 73 6.81 0.34 22.01
C GLY A 73 8.20 0.39 21.34
N LEU A 74 8.31 0.17 20.02
CA LEU A 74 9.57 0.21 19.27
C LEU A 74 9.84 1.56 18.59
N VAL A 75 8.84 2.41 18.48
CA VAL A 75 8.94 3.78 17.95
C VAL A 75 8.46 4.75 19.04
N SER A 76 9.29 5.73 19.38
CA SER A 76 8.93 6.76 20.38
C SER A 76 7.78 7.65 19.86
N GLY A 77 7.03 8.29 20.78
CA GLY A 77 6.00 9.26 20.43
C GLY A 77 6.57 10.43 19.62
N GLU A 78 7.71 10.99 20.06
CA GLU A 78 8.41 12.05 19.34
C GLU A 78 8.76 11.66 17.89
N ARG A 79 9.22 10.42 17.69
CA ARG A 79 9.54 9.92 16.35
C ARG A 79 8.28 9.76 15.48
N LEU A 80 7.18 9.30 16.05
CA LEU A 80 5.90 9.21 15.35
C LEU A 80 5.41 10.59 14.92
N GLU A 81 5.43 11.57 15.84
CA GLU A 81 5.04 12.96 15.56
C GLU A 81 5.89 13.59 14.43
N GLN A 82 7.20 13.35 14.42
CA GLN A 82 8.08 13.82 13.33
C GLN A 82 7.68 13.22 11.98
N ILE A 83 7.31 11.94 11.93
CA ILE A 83 6.89 11.25 10.71
C ILE A 83 5.53 11.81 10.25
N GLU A 84 4.58 11.97 11.16
CA GLU A 84 3.27 12.54 10.85
C GLU A 84 3.39 13.98 10.34
N ALA A 85 4.22 14.81 10.99
CA ALA A 85 4.49 16.18 10.57
C ALA A 85 5.11 16.24 9.15
N LYS A 86 6.04 15.32 8.84
CA LYS A 86 6.62 15.18 7.49
C LYS A 86 5.54 14.95 6.45
N TYR A 87 4.67 13.96 6.66
CA TYR A 87 3.64 13.64 5.66
C TYR A 87 2.50 14.66 5.62
N ALA A 88 2.17 15.29 6.73
CA ALA A 88 1.28 16.43 6.73
C ALA A 88 1.82 17.62 5.90
N ALA A 89 3.15 17.82 5.89
CA ALA A 89 3.78 18.81 5.03
C ALA A 89 3.73 18.41 3.55
N VAL A 90 3.94 17.12 3.22
CA VAL A 90 3.76 16.59 1.86
C VAL A 90 2.34 16.82 1.35
N ASP A 91 1.35 16.44 2.14
CA ASP A 91 -0.07 16.54 1.75
C ASP A 91 -0.51 18.01 1.59
N ARG A 92 -0.03 18.92 2.47
CA ARG A 92 -0.26 20.37 2.31
C ARG A 92 0.35 20.93 1.05
N GLU A 93 1.58 20.51 0.72
CA GLU A 93 2.27 21.00 -0.48
C GLU A 93 1.59 20.52 -1.77
N ILE A 94 1.19 19.25 -1.83
CA ILE A 94 0.43 18.72 -2.98
C ILE A 94 -0.85 19.56 -3.16
N LYS A 95 -1.58 19.80 -2.08
CA LYS A 95 -2.80 20.58 -2.11
C LYS A 95 -2.56 22.05 -2.52
N ARG A 96 -1.43 22.65 -2.11
CA ARG A 96 -1.05 24.00 -2.55
C ARG A 96 -0.78 24.02 -4.05
N LEU A 97 -0.02 23.05 -4.57
CA LEU A 97 0.30 22.94 -6.00
C LEU A 97 -0.94 22.74 -6.89
N GLU A 98 -2.02 22.15 -6.36
CA GLU A 98 -3.31 22.04 -7.06
C GLU A 98 -3.95 23.39 -7.36
N HIS A 99 -3.66 24.40 -6.53
CA HIS A 99 -4.26 25.74 -6.65
C HIS A 99 -3.28 26.77 -7.22
N ALA A 100 -1.97 26.53 -7.09
CA ALA A 100 -0.95 27.42 -7.61
C ALA A 100 -0.85 27.27 -9.14
N GLY A 101 -0.94 28.39 -9.85
CA GLY A 101 -0.88 28.46 -11.30
C GLY A 101 0.34 29.21 -11.80
N VAL A 102 0.78 28.89 -13.01
CA VAL A 102 1.81 29.63 -13.75
C VAL A 102 1.21 30.12 -15.07
N ALA A 103 1.39 31.42 -15.34
CA ALA A 103 1.00 32.02 -16.61
C ALA A 103 1.99 31.63 -17.74
N PRO A 104 1.57 31.63 -19.00
CA PRO A 104 2.47 31.45 -20.13
C PRO A 104 3.58 32.50 -20.09
N SER A 105 4.81 32.08 -20.34
CA SER A 105 5.97 32.98 -20.41
C SER A 105 7.08 32.37 -21.23
N PRO A 106 7.96 33.19 -21.86
CA PRO A 106 9.11 32.67 -22.59
C PRO A 106 10.04 31.79 -21.74
N ALA A 107 10.10 32.04 -20.42
CA ALA A 107 10.90 31.24 -19.50
C ALA A 107 10.27 29.85 -19.27
N LEU A 108 8.94 29.77 -19.19
CA LEU A 108 8.24 28.49 -19.08
C LEU A 108 8.37 27.68 -20.37
N ASP A 109 8.22 28.32 -21.52
CA ASP A 109 8.37 27.68 -22.83
C ASP A 109 9.80 27.13 -23.01
N ALA A 110 10.82 27.90 -22.64
CA ALA A 110 12.22 27.47 -22.69
C ALA A 110 12.48 26.26 -21.76
N LEU A 111 11.92 26.23 -20.56
CA LEU A 111 12.01 25.07 -19.67
C LEU A 111 11.38 23.84 -20.31
N LEU A 112 10.16 23.98 -20.84
CA LEU A 112 9.43 22.85 -21.45
C LEU A 112 10.14 22.31 -22.67
N GLU A 113 10.69 23.20 -23.53
CA GLU A 113 11.49 22.82 -24.69
C GLU A 113 12.78 22.09 -24.28
N ASP A 114 13.54 22.60 -23.30
CA ASP A 114 14.76 21.97 -22.78
C ASP A 114 14.47 20.56 -22.24
N LYS A 115 13.33 20.39 -21.56
CA LYS A 115 12.88 19.09 -21.02
C LYS A 115 12.21 18.19 -22.07
N GLY A 116 11.98 18.70 -23.29
CA GLY A 116 11.27 17.97 -24.35
C GLY A 116 9.82 17.66 -23.98
N GLU A 117 9.18 18.59 -23.27
CA GLU A 117 7.77 18.52 -22.86
C GLU A 117 6.89 19.42 -23.74
N PRO A 118 5.60 19.09 -23.95
CA PRO A 118 4.70 19.93 -24.75
C PRO A 118 4.52 21.34 -24.15
N PRO A 119 4.37 22.38 -24.98
CA PRO A 119 4.13 23.75 -24.52
C PRO A 119 2.81 23.90 -23.77
N CYS A 120 2.69 24.98 -22.97
CA CYS A 120 1.49 25.33 -22.20
C CYS A 120 0.97 26.72 -22.61
N PRO A 121 0.32 26.88 -23.78
CA PRO A 121 -0.07 28.19 -24.31
C PRO A 121 -1.10 28.96 -23.46
N HIS A 122 -1.83 28.25 -22.58
CA HIS A 122 -2.83 28.84 -21.70
C HIS A 122 -2.41 28.88 -20.23
N GLY A 123 -1.12 28.60 -19.94
CA GLY A 123 -0.65 28.39 -18.57
C GLY A 123 -1.03 27.00 -18.05
N ALA A 124 -0.61 26.71 -16.82
CA ALA A 124 -0.89 25.44 -16.18
C ALA A 124 -0.93 25.59 -14.65
N ARG A 125 -1.49 24.64 -13.95
CA ARG A 125 -1.25 24.48 -12.51
C ARG A 125 0.11 23.86 -12.28
N LEU A 126 0.77 24.24 -11.19
CA LEU A 126 2.08 23.69 -10.86
C LEU A 126 2.01 22.15 -10.67
N LEU A 127 0.89 21.64 -10.13
CA LEU A 127 0.65 20.20 -10.01
C LEU A 127 0.65 19.51 -11.38
N ASP A 128 0.02 20.10 -12.40
CA ASP A 128 -0.08 19.49 -13.73
C ASP A 128 1.29 19.49 -14.45
N LEU A 129 2.11 20.52 -14.20
CA LEU A 129 3.50 20.52 -14.65
C LEU A 129 4.32 19.43 -13.96
N LEU A 130 4.18 19.28 -12.63
CA LEU A 130 4.90 18.27 -11.86
C LEU A 130 4.51 16.83 -12.26
N ARG A 131 3.29 16.60 -12.76
CA ARG A 131 2.85 15.30 -13.30
C ARG A 131 3.61 14.88 -14.55
N ARG A 132 4.23 15.84 -15.26
CA ARG A 132 5.00 15.53 -16.47
C ARG A 132 6.26 14.75 -16.11
N PRO A 133 6.63 13.72 -16.89
CA PRO A 133 7.72 12.82 -16.50
C PRO A 133 9.06 13.51 -16.27
N ARG A 134 9.37 14.53 -17.08
CA ARG A 134 10.68 15.19 -17.09
C ARG A 134 10.75 16.46 -16.25
N ILE A 135 9.65 16.92 -15.67
CA ILE A 135 9.61 18.09 -14.79
C ILE A 135 9.72 17.64 -13.35
N GLY A 136 10.79 18.05 -12.66
CA GLY A 136 10.97 17.82 -11.23
C GLY A 136 10.40 18.96 -10.38
N TYR A 137 10.22 18.71 -9.08
CA TYR A 137 9.79 19.75 -8.15
C TYR A 137 10.76 20.95 -8.13
N GLY A 138 12.07 20.69 -8.30
CA GLY A 138 13.10 21.74 -8.39
C GLY A 138 12.91 22.68 -9.59
N ASP A 139 12.50 22.15 -10.74
CA ASP A 139 12.31 22.91 -11.98
C ASP A 139 11.20 23.96 -11.88
N LEU A 140 10.27 23.79 -10.94
CA LEU A 140 9.15 24.71 -10.71
C LEU A 140 9.54 25.97 -9.91
N ALA A 141 10.73 25.98 -9.27
CA ALA A 141 11.13 27.07 -8.38
C ALA A 141 11.07 28.47 -9.02
N PRO A 142 11.49 28.71 -10.28
CA PRO A 142 11.41 30.03 -10.88
C PRO A 142 9.99 30.53 -11.13
N PHE A 143 9.00 29.63 -11.12
CA PHE A 143 7.60 29.92 -11.46
C PHE A 143 6.69 29.90 -10.23
N ASP A 144 7.24 29.65 -9.04
CA ASP A 144 6.50 29.47 -7.79
C ASP A 144 6.93 30.51 -6.75
N GLY A 145 6.37 31.70 -6.84
CA GLY A 145 6.70 32.81 -5.94
C GLY A 145 6.29 32.59 -4.48
N GLU A 146 5.40 31.63 -4.20
CA GLU A 146 4.94 31.27 -2.85
C GLU A 146 5.53 29.92 -2.38
N ARG A 147 6.60 29.48 -3.01
CA ARG A 147 7.24 28.20 -2.71
C ARG A 147 7.72 28.13 -1.27
N PRO A 148 7.25 27.16 -0.47
CA PRO A 148 7.69 27.00 0.89
C PRO A 148 9.11 26.41 0.97
N ALA A 149 9.83 26.75 2.04
CA ALA A 149 11.13 26.12 2.36
C ALA A 149 10.88 24.70 2.92
N LEU A 150 10.97 23.70 2.09
CA LEU A 150 10.80 22.28 2.44
C LEU A 150 12.14 21.54 2.35
N THR A 151 12.30 20.51 3.19
CA THR A 151 13.45 19.63 3.09
C THR A 151 13.38 18.75 1.85
N GLU A 152 14.54 18.31 1.34
CA GLU A 152 14.63 17.42 0.19
C GLU A 152 13.76 16.16 0.34
N LYS A 153 13.75 15.56 1.54
CA LYS A 153 12.90 14.39 1.84
C LYS A 153 11.41 14.65 1.65
N ILE A 154 10.95 15.88 1.90
CA ILE A 154 9.53 16.25 1.70
C ILE A 154 9.28 16.47 0.22
N THR A 155 10.14 17.22 -0.48
CA THR A 155 9.97 17.52 -1.91
C THR A 155 10.05 16.27 -2.77
N GLU A 156 10.94 15.32 -2.44
CA GLU A 156 11.00 14.01 -3.07
C GLU A 156 9.67 13.24 -2.91
N GLN A 157 9.10 13.22 -1.69
CA GLN A 157 7.81 12.56 -1.45
C GLN A 157 6.64 13.24 -2.17
N VAL A 158 6.67 14.57 -2.30
CA VAL A 158 5.70 15.32 -3.12
C VAL A 158 5.79 14.89 -4.57
N GLU A 159 7.00 14.87 -5.14
CA GLU A 159 7.22 14.50 -6.54
C GLU A 159 6.79 13.05 -6.82
N ILE A 160 7.21 12.09 -6.00
CA ILE A 160 6.82 10.69 -6.13
C ILE A 160 5.31 10.53 -6.02
N SER A 161 4.67 11.16 -5.03
CA SER A 161 3.23 11.06 -4.80
C SER A 161 2.44 11.58 -6.00
N VAL A 162 2.84 12.72 -6.57
CA VAL A 162 2.17 13.36 -7.71
C VAL A 162 2.35 12.53 -8.98
N LYS A 163 3.57 12.10 -9.28
CA LYS A 163 3.86 11.35 -10.52
C LYS A 163 3.24 9.95 -10.55
N TYR A 164 3.16 9.29 -9.40
CA TYR A 164 2.65 7.93 -9.31
C TYR A 164 1.21 7.85 -8.79
N GLN A 165 0.54 8.98 -8.56
CA GLN A 165 -0.79 9.03 -7.95
C GLN A 165 -1.79 8.05 -8.58
N GLY A 166 -1.96 8.07 -9.89
CA GLY A 166 -2.92 7.20 -10.56
C GLY A 166 -2.67 5.69 -10.38
N TYR A 167 -1.40 5.32 -10.29
CA TYR A 167 -1.00 3.93 -10.02
C TYR A 167 -1.18 3.56 -8.55
N ILE A 168 -0.85 4.47 -7.64
CA ILE A 168 -1.04 4.29 -6.20
C ILE A 168 -2.52 4.16 -5.88
N ASP A 169 -3.38 5.00 -6.45
CA ASP A 169 -4.83 4.95 -6.26
C ASP A 169 -5.44 3.64 -6.76
N ARG A 170 -4.93 3.10 -7.88
CA ARG A 170 -5.34 1.78 -8.36
C ARG A 170 -4.95 0.68 -7.38
N GLN A 171 -3.73 0.70 -6.85
CA GLN A 171 -3.29 -0.30 -5.88
C GLN A 171 -4.02 -0.16 -4.54
N ASN A 172 -4.29 1.06 -4.07
CA ASN A 172 -5.08 1.28 -2.86
C ASN A 172 -6.49 0.68 -2.98
N ARG A 173 -7.13 0.82 -4.14
CA ARG A 173 -8.43 0.16 -4.39
C ARG A 173 -8.33 -1.35 -4.33
N GLN A 174 -7.26 -1.95 -4.89
CA GLN A 174 -7.04 -3.39 -4.80
C GLN A 174 -6.81 -3.86 -3.36
N VAL A 175 -6.06 -3.09 -2.56
CA VAL A 175 -5.88 -3.37 -1.12
C VAL A 175 -7.22 -3.33 -0.39
N GLU A 176 -8.03 -2.32 -0.66
CA GLU A 176 -9.34 -2.18 -0.02
C GLU A 176 -10.33 -3.29 -0.42
N GLU A 177 -10.31 -3.72 -1.69
CA GLU A 177 -11.09 -4.88 -2.14
C GLU A 177 -10.66 -6.17 -1.44
N MET A 178 -9.34 -6.38 -1.33
CA MET A 178 -8.81 -7.54 -0.61
C MET A 178 -9.14 -7.49 0.88
N ARG A 179 -9.04 -6.32 1.51
CA ARG A 179 -9.40 -6.12 2.92
C ARG A 179 -10.86 -6.53 3.19
N LYS A 180 -11.79 -6.16 2.30
CA LYS A 180 -13.19 -6.58 2.43
C LYS A 180 -13.37 -8.09 2.43
N LEU A 181 -12.51 -8.83 1.72
CA LEU A 181 -12.50 -10.29 1.78
C LEU A 181 -11.84 -10.81 3.08
N GLU A 182 -10.81 -10.14 3.56
CA GLU A 182 -10.14 -10.50 4.83
C GLU A 182 -11.04 -10.22 6.05
N ASP A 183 -11.90 -9.22 5.98
CA ASP A 183 -12.90 -8.90 7.01
C ASP A 183 -14.07 -9.89 7.06
N LYS A 184 -14.14 -10.85 6.12
CA LYS A 184 -15.13 -11.95 6.12
C LYS A 184 -14.54 -13.22 6.73
N PRO A 185 -14.75 -13.49 8.03
CA PRO A 185 -14.19 -14.67 8.69
C PRO A 185 -14.81 -15.95 8.15
N LEU A 186 -14.03 -17.01 8.16
CA LEU A 186 -14.49 -18.38 7.92
C LEU A 186 -14.62 -19.10 9.28
N PRO A 187 -15.78 -19.69 9.59
CA PRO A 187 -15.92 -20.49 10.78
C PRO A 187 -14.87 -21.62 10.84
N PRO A 188 -14.28 -21.91 12.00
CA PRO A 188 -13.22 -22.93 12.10
C PRO A 188 -13.70 -24.36 11.84
N ASP A 189 -14.99 -24.58 11.94
CA ASP A 189 -15.68 -25.87 11.82
C ASP A 189 -16.33 -26.09 10.44
N VAL A 190 -16.06 -25.21 9.44
CA VAL A 190 -16.60 -25.40 8.08
C VAL A 190 -16.20 -26.76 7.52
N ASP A 191 -17.20 -27.53 7.10
CA ASP A 191 -16.99 -28.77 6.34
C ASP A 191 -16.83 -28.46 4.84
N TYR A 192 -15.60 -28.11 4.44
CA TYR A 192 -15.29 -27.79 3.05
C TYR A 192 -15.58 -28.93 2.07
N LEU A 193 -15.52 -30.17 2.54
CA LEU A 193 -15.73 -31.37 1.69
C LEU A 193 -17.19 -31.51 1.26
N SER A 194 -18.12 -31.02 2.07
CA SER A 194 -19.56 -31.09 1.79
C SER A 194 -20.10 -29.97 0.90
N ILE A 195 -19.34 -28.87 0.71
CA ILE A 195 -19.80 -27.70 -0.06
C ILE A 195 -19.88 -28.03 -1.55
N GLN A 196 -21.09 -28.25 -2.08
CA GLN A 196 -21.30 -28.69 -3.48
C GLN A 196 -20.83 -27.70 -4.54
N GLY A 197 -20.83 -26.39 -4.25
CA GLY A 197 -20.38 -25.36 -5.17
C GLY A 197 -18.86 -25.26 -5.36
N LEU A 198 -18.07 -25.94 -4.51
CA LEU A 198 -16.60 -25.94 -4.61
C LEU A 198 -16.12 -27.09 -5.50
N ARG A 199 -15.07 -26.84 -6.28
CA ARG A 199 -14.34 -27.89 -7.02
C ARG A 199 -13.61 -28.83 -6.05
N LEU A 200 -13.42 -30.08 -6.44
CA LEU A 200 -12.79 -31.09 -5.58
C LEU A 200 -11.41 -30.66 -5.05
N GLU A 201 -10.58 -30.09 -5.93
CA GLU A 201 -9.26 -29.58 -5.52
C GLU A 201 -9.38 -28.46 -4.48
N ALA A 202 -10.28 -27.50 -4.70
CA ALA A 202 -10.51 -26.42 -3.76
C ALA A 202 -10.98 -26.93 -2.40
N ARG A 203 -11.91 -27.90 -2.36
CA ARG A 203 -12.37 -28.54 -1.11
C ARG A 203 -11.22 -29.13 -0.31
N GLN A 204 -10.39 -29.96 -0.98
CA GLN A 204 -9.24 -30.64 -0.34
C GLN A 204 -8.20 -29.63 0.18
N LYS A 205 -7.93 -28.58 -0.60
CA LYS A 205 -6.96 -27.54 -0.20
C LYS A 205 -7.45 -26.68 0.94
N LEU A 206 -8.69 -26.25 0.89
CA LEU A 206 -9.31 -25.44 1.95
C LEU A 206 -9.45 -26.24 3.25
N ASP A 207 -9.83 -27.52 3.15
CA ASP A 207 -9.93 -28.41 4.30
C ASP A 207 -8.57 -28.64 4.98
N LYS A 208 -7.50 -28.77 4.19
CA LYS A 208 -6.14 -28.94 4.70
C LYS A 208 -5.59 -27.66 5.35
N ILE A 209 -5.80 -26.49 4.71
CA ILE A 209 -5.17 -25.22 5.10
C ILE A 209 -5.98 -24.51 6.20
N ARG A 210 -7.32 -24.69 6.21
CA ARG A 210 -8.21 -24.03 7.17
C ARG A 210 -8.01 -22.52 7.24
N PRO A 211 -8.20 -21.78 6.11
CA PRO A 211 -8.01 -20.34 6.09
C PRO A 211 -8.96 -19.64 7.07
N LEU A 212 -8.49 -18.54 7.69
CA LEU A 212 -9.24 -17.80 8.70
C LEU A 212 -10.32 -16.89 8.11
N ASN A 213 -10.18 -16.51 6.84
CA ASN A 213 -11.09 -15.59 6.17
C ASN A 213 -11.10 -15.83 4.64
N LEU A 214 -12.04 -15.18 3.93
CA LEU A 214 -12.16 -15.32 2.48
C LEU A 214 -10.94 -14.79 1.72
N GLY A 215 -10.26 -13.78 2.24
CA GLY A 215 -9.03 -13.26 1.65
C GLY A 215 -7.91 -14.29 1.64
N GLN A 216 -7.70 -15.00 2.76
CA GLN A 216 -6.75 -16.13 2.82
C GLN A 216 -7.18 -17.26 1.88
N ALA A 217 -8.47 -17.63 1.91
CA ALA A 217 -9.00 -18.67 1.02
C ALA A 217 -8.71 -18.39 -0.45
N SER A 218 -8.85 -17.13 -0.89
CA SER A 218 -8.60 -16.72 -2.28
C SER A 218 -7.15 -16.87 -2.74
N ARG A 219 -6.21 -16.91 -1.79
CA ARG A 219 -4.77 -17.05 -2.05
C ARG A 219 -4.27 -18.50 -1.99
N VAL A 220 -5.12 -19.42 -1.58
CA VAL A 220 -4.78 -20.86 -1.56
C VAL A 220 -4.61 -21.35 -2.99
N SER A 221 -3.46 -21.94 -3.28
CA SER A 221 -3.19 -22.54 -4.60
C SER A 221 -4.22 -23.61 -4.96
N GLY A 222 -4.86 -23.49 -6.12
CA GLY A 222 -5.95 -24.38 -6.56
C GLY A 222 -7.35 -23.86 -6.26
N VAL A 223 -7.50 -22.76 -5.51
CA VAL A 223 -8.78 -22.07 -5.31
C VAL A 223 -8.95 -20.97 -6.35
N SER A 224 -10.08 -20.98 -7.05
CA SER A 224 -10.42 -20.00 -8.10
C SER A 224 -11.38 -18.92 -7.59
N PRO A 225 -11.56 -17.81 -8.32
CA PRO A 225 -12.59 -16.82 -8.01
C PRO A 225 -14.01 -17.40 -7.91
N ALA A 226 -14.32 -18.42 -8.74
CA ALA A 226 -15.62 -19.11 -8.67
C ALA A 226 -15.80 -19.89 -7.36
N ASP A 227 -14.74 -20.51 -6.84
CA ASP A 227 -14.77 -21.18 -5.53
C ASP A 227 -15.00 -20.17 -4.40
N ILE A 228 -14.38 -18.97 -4.48
CA ILE A 228 -14.62 -17.89 -3.50
C ILE A 228 -16.08 -17.43 -3.54
N THR A 229 -16.65 -17.28 -4.74
CA THR A 229 -18.08 -16.94 -4.88
C THR A 229 -18.96 -18.02 -4.24
N ALA A 230 -18.65 -19.30 -4.46
CA ALA A 230 -19.38 -20.39 -3.84
C ALA A 230 -19.28 -20.37 -2.30
N LEU A 231 -18.10 -20.05 -1.74
CA LEU A 231 -17.92 -19.87 -0.30
C LEU A 231 -18.73 -18.69 0.24
N MET A 232 -18.76 -17.56 -0.47
CA MET A 232 -19.57 -16.40 -0.08
C MET A 232 -21.06 -16.75 0.00
N ILE A 233 -21.58 -17.45 -1.01
CA ILE A 233 -22.99 -17.90 -1.04
C ILE A 233 -23.25 -18.88 0.11
N TYR A 234 -22.31 -19.77 0.41
CA TYR A 234 -22.43 -20.69 1.53
C TYR A 234 -22.53 -19.97 2.88
N LEU A 235 -21.67 -18.97 3.11
CA LEU A 235 -21.67 -18.16 4.34
C LEU A 235 -22.92 -17.29 4.51
N GLU A 236 -23.57 -16.89 3.41
CA GLU A 236 -24.81 -16.10 3.45
C GLU A 236 -26.07 -16.95 3.72
N ARG A 237 -25.98 -18.28 3.56
CA ARG A 237 -27.09 -19.21 3.76
C ARG A 237 -27.10 -19.91 5.12
N GLY A 238 -26.00 -19.89 5.83
CA GLY A 238 -25.84 -20.46 7.16
C GLY A 238 -25.86 -19.41 8.23
#